data_0d5d924cca0d421c5a48ff3402f35e1a
#
_entry.id   0d5d924cca0d421c5a48ff3402f35e1a
#
_cell.length_a   1.000
_cell.length_b   1.000
_cell.length_c   1.000
_cell.angle_alpha   90.00
_cell.angle_beta   90.00
_cell.angle_gamma   90.00
#
_symmetry.space_group_name_H-M   'P 1'
#
loop_
_entity.id
_entity.type
_entity.pdbx_description
1 polymer ?
#
loop_
_entity_poly.entity_id
_entity_poly.type
_entity_poly.pdbx_seq_one_letter_code
_entity_poly.pdbx_strand_id
1 'polypeptide(L)'
;MNTKELIASELASVIDSLDQEAILNLLETPKNSEMGDIAFPAFSLAKVERKAPQMIAAELAKKINSQAFEKVVATGPYVNFFLDKSAISAQVLQAVITEKEHYADQNIGKQENVVIDMSSPNIAKPFSIGHLRSTVIGDSLSHTVSYTHLRAHETSLH
;
A
#
# COMPACT_ATOMS: atom_id res chain seq x y z
N MET A 1 8.16 -3.59 -6.84
CA MET A 1 6.84 -4.21 -7.16
C MET A 1 6.08 -4.39 -5.87
N ASN A 2 4.89 -3.83 -5.77
CA ASN A 2 4.06 -3.93 -4.56
C ASN A 2 3.57 -5.39 -4.39
N THR A 3 3.49 -5.88 -3.16
CA THR A 3 3.05 -7.26 -2.87
C THR A 3 1.67 -7.58 -3.47
N LYS A 4 0.75 -6.62 -3.49
CA LYS A 4 -0.56 -6.78 -4.14
C LYS A 4 -0.44 -6.95 -5.65
N GLU A 5 0.48 -6.23 -6.29
CA GLU A 5 0.74 -6.36 -7.73
C GLU A 5 1.31 -7.73 -8.08
N LEU A 6 2.17 -8.28 -7.22
CA LEU A 6 2.68 -9.63 -7.39
C LEU A 6 1.55 -10.67 -7.33
N ILE A 7 0.70 -10.59 -6.30
CA ILE A 7 -0.46 -11.49 -6.15
C ILE A 7 -1.43 -11.34 -7.33
N ALA A 8 -1.70 -10.10 -7.77
CA ALA A 8 -2.57 -9.85 -8.91
C ALA A 8 -2.00 -10.43 -10.21
N SER A 9 -0.70 -10.34 -10.42
CA SER A 9 -0.02 -10.95 -11.56
C SER A 9 -0.12 -12.48 -11.56
N GLU A 10 0.13 -13.12 -10.40
CA GLU A 10 0.02 -14.57 -10.25
C GLU A 10 -1.43 -15.05 -10.48
N LEU A 11 -2.41 -14.35 -9.90
CA LEU A 11 -3.81 -14.66 -10.11
C LEU A 11 -4.24 -14.46 -11.58
N ALA A 12 -3.79 -13.39 -12.24
CA ALA A 12 -4.08 -13.14 -13.66
C ALA A 12 -3.51 -14.22 -14.59
N SER A 13 -2.42 -14.89 -14.20
CA SER A 13 -1.88 -16.02 -14.95
C SER A 13 -2.76 -17.28 -14.91
N VAL A 14 -3.68 -17.35 -13.95
CA VAL A 14 -4.52 -18.53 -13.67
C VAL A 14 -6.00 -18.25 -13.93
N ILE A 15 -6.41 -16.98 -13.92
CA ILE A 15 -7.78 -16.50 -14.10
C ILE A 15 -7.90 -15.80 -15.46
N ASP A 16 -8.51 -16.44 -16.43
CA ASP A 16 -8.69 -15.87 -17.77
C ASP A 16 -9.79 -14.79 -17.86
N SER A 17 -10.67 -14.73 -16.86
CA SER A 17 -11.88 -13.89 -16.88
C SER A 17 -11.74 -12.52 -16.26
N LEU A 18 -10.62 -12.23 -15.63
CA LEU A 18 -10.32 -10.94 -14.99
C LEU A 18 -8.93 -10.48 -15.39
N ASP A 19 -8.78 -9.18 -15.65
CA ASP A 19 -7.49 -8.56 -15.84
C ASP A 19 -6.78 -8.29 -14.51
N GLN A 20 -5.49 -8.00 -14.57
CA GLN A 20 -4.66 -7.75 -13.39
C GLN A 20 -5.17 -6.57 -12.55
N GLU A 21 -5.70 -5.52 -13.19
CA GLU A 21 -6.18 -4.32 -12.52
C GLU A 21 -7.49 -4.62 -11.75
N ALA A 22 -8.41 -5.36 -12.34
CA ALA A 22 -9.63 -5.80 -11.68
C ALA A 22 -9.31 -6.70 -10.47
N ILE A 23 -8.36 -7.62 -10.63
CA ILE A 23 -7.91 -8.48 -9.53
C ILE A 23 -7.29 -7.64 -8.41
N LEU A 24 -6.43 -6.67 -8.73
CA LEU A 24 -5.79 -5.79 -7.77
C LEU A 24 -6.82 -5.04 -6.90
N ASN A 25 -7.89 -4.55 -7.54
CA ASN A 25 -8.97 -3.84 -6.85
C ASN A 25 -9.84 -4.76 -5.96
N LEU A 26 -9.83 -6.05 -6.21
CA LEU A 26 -10.55 -7.06 -5.41
C LEU A 26 -9.74 -7.57 -4.23
N LEU A 27 -8.41 -7.35 -4.19
CA LEU A 27 -7.56 -7.82 -3.10
C LEU A 27 -7.85 -7.07 -1.80
N GLU A 28 -8.18 -7.83 -0.77
CA GLU A 28 -8.52 -7.33 0.57
C GLU A 28 -7.43 -7.70 1.58
N THR A 29 -7.30 -6.89 2.63
CA THR A 29 -6.49 -7.24 3.80
C THR A 29 -7.39 -7.82 4.87
N PRO A 30 -7.22 -9.08 5.27
CA PRO A 30 -8.03 -9.69 6.32
C PRO A 30 -7.92 -8.93 7.64
N LYS A 31 -9.02 -8.87 8.41
CA LYS A 31 -9.02 -8.23 9.73
C LYS A 31 -8.24 -9.04 10.77
N ASN A 32 -8.14 -10.36 10.59
CA ASN A 32 -7.40 -11.25 11.46
C ASN A 32 -6.15 -11.76 10.72
N SER A 33 -4.98 -11.53 11.29
CA SER A 33 -3.69 -11.97 10.75
C SER A 33 -3.56 -13.49 10.61
N GLU A 34 -4.34 -14.27 11.35
CA GLU A 34 -4.40 -15.73 11.19
C GLU A 34 -5.02 -16.17 9.85
N MET A 35 -5.77 -15.28 9.21
CA MET A 35 -6.38 -15.52 7.90
C MET A 35 -5.46 -15.15 6.73
N GLY A 36 -4.21 -14.80 6.98
CA GLY A 36 -3.25 -14.40 5.96
C GLY A 36 -3.03 -12.89 5.88
N ASP A 37 -2.09 -12.49 5.06
CA ASP A 37 -1.72 -11.08 4.86
C ASP A 37 -2.62 -10.40 3.82
N ILE A 38 -3.00 -11.14 2.77
CA ILE A 38 -3.89 -10.68 1.70
C ILE A 38 -4.86 -11.79 1.33
N ALA A 39 -6.11 -11.41 1.00
CA ALA A 39 -7.15 -12.33 0.59
C ALA A 39 -7.76 -11.92 -0.76
N PHE A 40 -8.07 -12.92 -1.59
CA PHE A 40 -8.81 -12.76 -2.83
C PHE A 40 -10.20 -13.37 -2.70
N PRO A 41 -11.30 -12.61 -2.95
CA PRO A 41 -12.66 -13.09 -2.84
C PRO A 41 -13.08 -13.84 -4.12
N ALA A 42 -13.12 -15.18 -4.09
CA ALA A 42 -13.49 -16.01 -5.25
C ALA A 42 -14.98 -15.94 -5.65
N PHE A 43 -15.84 -15.31 -4.84
CA PHE A 43 -17.25 -15.14 -5.20
C PHE A 43 -17.46 -14.21 -6.41
N SER A 44 -16.50 -13.34 -6.71
CA SER A 44 -16.51 -12.53 -7.92
C SER A 44 -16.51 -13.39 -9.20
N LEU A 45 -15.86 -14.55 -9.15
CA LEU A 45 -15.76 -15.51 -10.27
C LEU A 45 -16.94 -16.48 -10.37
N ALA A 46 -17.75 -16.62 -9.31
CA ALA A 46 -18.80 -17.62 -9.22
C ALA A 46 -19.85 -17.54 -10.36
N LYS A 47 -20.17 -16.32 -10.80
CA LYS A 47 -21.11 -16.08 -11.90
C LYS A 47 -20.51 -16.43 -13.26
N VAL A 48 -19.24 -16.21 -13.45
CA VAL A 48 -18.52 -16.44 -14.72
C VAL A 48 -18.23 -17.93 -14.88
N GLU A 49 -17.66 -18.55 -13.85
CA GLU A 49 -17.28 -19.96 -13.88
C GLU A 49 -18.44 -20.93 -13.61
N ARG A 50 -19.60 -20.42 -13.16
CA ARG A 50 -20.77 -21.22 -12.78
C ARG A 50 -20.46 -22.32 -11.77
N LYS A 51 -19.54 -22.05 -10.86
CA LYS A 51 -19.10 -22.95 -9.78
C LYS A 51 -19.35 -22.31 -8.43
N ALA A 52 -19.40 -23.13 -7.39
CA ALA A 52 -19.45 -22.63 -6.02
C ALA A 52 -18.16 -21.88 -5.68
N PRO A 53 -18.22 -20.69 -5.03
CA PRO A 53 -17.03 -19.88 -4.70
C PRO A 53 -15.94 -20.64 -3.92
N GLN A 54 -16.38 -21.55 -3.05
CA GLN A 54 -15.46 -22.38 -2.25
C GLN A 54 -14.66 -23.37 -3.14
N MET A 55 -15.27 -23.90 -4.18
CA MET A 55 -14.58 -24.77 -5.13
C MET A 55 -13.58 -23.99 -5.96
N ILE A 56 -13.95 -22.80 -6.42
CA ILE A 56 -13.06 -21.91 -7.16
C ILE A 56 -11.84 -21.55 -6.28
N ALA A 57 -12.08 -21.15 -5.05
CA ALA A 57 -11.00 -20.82 -4.11
C ALA A 57 -10.04 -22.01 -3.90
N ALA A 58 -10.58 -23.22 -3.75
CA ALA A 58 -9.75 -24.42 -3.58
C ALA A 58 -8.97 -24.77 -4.85
N GLU A 59 -9.54 -24.59 -6.04
CA GLU A 59 -8.86 -24.79 -7.32
C GLU A 59 -7.72 -23.76 -7.52
N LEU A 60 -7.98 -22.49 -7.23
CA LEU A 60 -6.99 -21.41 -7.34
C LEU A 60 -5.82 -21.63 -6.37
N ALA A 61 -6.12 -21.95 -5.11
CA ALA A 61 -5.08 -22.20 -4.11
C ALA A 61 -4.14 -23.36 -4.48
N LYS A 62 -4.61 -24.35 -5.24
CA LYS A 62 -3.79 -25.46 -5.74
C LYS A 62 -2.95 -25.10 -6.98
N LYS A 63 -3.47 -24.19 -7.81
CA LYS A 63 -2.78 -23.79 -9.05
C LYS A 63 -1.67 -22.77 -8.80
N ILE A 64 -1.83 -21.92 -7.76
CA ILE A 64 -0.83 -20.92 -7.41
C ILE A 64 0.27 -21.60 -6.61
N ASN A 65 1.43 -21.75 -7.22
CA ASN A 65 2.62 -22.33 -6.62
C ASN A 65 3.82 -21.41 -6.87
N SER A 66 3.83 -20.29 -6.18
CA SER A 66 4.91 -19.32 -6.26
C SER A 66 5.80 -19.37 -5.04
N GLN A 67 7.12 -19.31 -5.23
CA GLN A 67 8.11 -19.22 -4.15
C GLN A 67 8.03 -17.89 -3.37
N ALA A 68 7.22 -16.96 -3.83
CA ALA A 68 7.00 -15.66 -3.16
C ALA A 68 6.09 -15.76 -1.93
N PHE A 69 5.38 -16.88 -1.76
CA PHE A 69 4.46 -17.10 -0.65
C PHE A 69 4.93 -18.22 0.25
N GLU A 70 4.79 -18.04 1.56
CA GLU A 70 5.00 -19.13 2.53
C GLU A 70 3.93 -20.21 2.33
N LYS A 71 2.67 -19.80 2.11
CA LYS A 71 1.54 -20.68 1.79
C LYS A 71 0.39 -19.92 1.16
N VAL A 72 -0.42 -20.64 0.38
CA VAL A 72 -1.70 -20.16 -0.17
C VAL A 72 -2.79 -21.13 0.29
N VAL A 73 -3.82 -20.64 0.96
CA VAL A 73 -4.86 -21.45 1.60
C VAL A 73 -6.25 -20.97 1.21
N ALA A 74 -7.11 -21.87 0.76
CA ALA A 74 -8.52 -21.57 0.58
C ALA A 74 -9.28 -21.69 1.91
N THR A 75 -9.96 -20.62 2.32
CA THR A 75 -10.81 -20.60 3.50
C THR A 75 -12.20 -20.11 3.11
N GLY A 76 -13.16 -21.02 3.00
CA GLY A 76 -14.47 -20.71 2.46
C GLY A 76 -14.36 -20.15 1.02
N PRO A 77 -14.96 -19.00 0.72
CA PRO A 77 -14.91 -18.40 -0.62
C PRO A 77 -13.66 -17.52 -0.85
N TYR A 78 -12.68 -17.55 0.04
CA TYR A 78 -11.47 -16.72 -0.04
C TYR A 78 -10.22 -17.56 -0.32
N VAL A 79 -9.34 -17.01 -1.15
CA VAL A 79 -7.96 -17.48 -1.30
C VAL A 79 -7.07 -16.57 -0.46
N ASN A 80 -6.47 -17.11 0.58
CA ASN A 80 -5.64 -16.38 1.53
C ASN A 80 -4.16 -16.61 1.24
N PHE A 81 -3.41 -15.53 1.09
CA PHE A 81 -1.99 -15.51 0.82
C PHE A 81 -1.22 -15.19 2.10
N PHE A 82 -0.28 -16.03 2.45
CA PHE A 82 0.68 -15.80 3.52
C PHE A 82 2.03 -15.50 2.88
N LEU A 83 2.56 -14.35 3.18
CA LEU A 83 3.78 -13.85 2.57
C LEU A 83 5.02 -14.40 3.27
N ASP A 84 6.06 -14.73 2.51
CA ASP A 84 7.35 -15.04 3.11
C ASP A 84 7.97 -13.76 3.66
N LYS A 85 7.93 -13.64 5.00
CA LYS A 85 8.45 -12.47 5.72
C LYS A 85 9.94 -12.25 5.49
N SER A 86 10.72 -13.32 5.32
CA SER A 86 12.15 -13.21 5.05
C SER A 86 12.40 -12.61 3.67
N ALA A 87 11.69 -13.11 2.65
CA ALA A 87 11.81 -12.60 1.28
C ALA A 87 11.38 -11.12 1.19
N ILE A 88 10.25 -10.76 1.83
CA ILE A 88 9.79 -9.36 1.86
C ILE A 88 10.77 -8.46 2.59
N SER A 89 11.28 -8.88 3.76
CA SER A 89 12.25 -8.10 4.51
C SER A 89 13.51 -7.86 3.69
N ALA A 90 14.00 -8.88 2.99
CA ALA A 90 15.16 -8.73 2.10
C ALA A 90 14.89 -7.75 0.96
N GLN A 91 13.71 -7.81 0.33
CA GLN A 91 13.33 -6.86 -0.74
C GLN A 91 13.23 -5.42 -0.22
N VAL A 92 12.59 -5.20 0.94
CA VAL A 92 12.47 -3.87 1.55
C VAL A 92 13.86 -3.32 1.90
N LEU A 93 14.71 -4.11 2.55
CA LEU A 93 16.07 -3.69 2.87
C LEU A 93 16.89 -3.35 1.62
N GLN A 94 16.77 -4.17 0.58
CA GLN A 94 17.45 -3.91 -0.69
C GLN A 94 16.94 -2.60 -1.34
N ALA A 95 15.65 -2.34 -1.31
CA ALA A 95 15.07 -1.10 -1.83
C ALA A 95 15.58 0.12 -1.03
N VAL A 96 15.55 0.06 0.30
CA VAL A 96 16.07 1.13 1.18
C VAL A 96 17.53 1.42 0.90
N ILE A 97 18.38 0.39 0.74
CA ILE A 97 19.81 0.56 0.46
C ILE A 97 20.04 1.16 -0.94
N THR A 98 19.20 0.77 -1.91
CA THR A 98 19.34 1.22 -3.30
C THR A 98 18.81 2.64 -3.49
N GLU A 99 17.63 2.94 -2.98
CA GLU A 99 16.92 4.20 -3.18
C GLU A 99 17.37 5.30 -2.21
N LYS A 100 17.94 4.88 -1.05
CA LYS A 100 18.46 5.79 -0.02
C LYS A 100 17.43 6.85 0.40
N GLU A 101 17.75 8.12 0.13
CA GLU A 101 16.91 9.28 0.47
C GLU A 101 15.60 9.32 -0.30
N HIS A 102 15.53 8.61 -1.44
CA HIS A 102 14.33 8.53 -2.28
C HIS A 102 13.44 7.33 -1.97
N TYR A 103 13.81 6.53 -0.97
CA TYR A 103 12.96 5.42 -0.56
C TYR A 103 11.59 5.93 -0.09
N ALA A 104 10.53 5.33 -0.64
CA ALA A 104 9.13 5.71 -0.41
C ALA A 104 8.67 7.01 -1.08
N ASP A 105 9.48 7.66 -1.91
CA ASP A 105 9.00 8.76 -2.76
C ASP A 105 7.85 8.30 -3.65
N GLN A 106 6.80 9.10 -3.72
CA GLN A 106 5.62 8.80 -4.53
C GLN A 106 5.26 9.99 -5.40
N ASN A 107 5.01 9.76 -6.68
CA ASN A 107 4.61 10.83 -7.61
C ASN A 107 3.08 11.05 -7.63
N ILE A 108 2.46 11.09 -6.45
CA ILE A 108 1.02 11.31 -6.31
C ILE A 108 0.68 12.78 -6.59
N GLY A 109 1.54 13.68 -6.16
CA GLY A 109 1.33 15.12 -6.24
C GLY A 109 1.56 15.74 -7.61
N LYS A 110 2.07 14.99 -8.61
CA LYS A 110 2.30 15.45 -9.98
C LYS A 110 3.03 16.79 -10.09
N GLN A 111 3.89 17.08 -9.11
CA GLN A 111 4.63 18.34 -8.98
C GLN A 111 3.74 19.59 -8.77
N GLU A 112 2.53 19.43 -8.25
CA GLU A 112 1.70 20.58 -7.86
C GLU A 112 2.32 21.34 -6.68
N ASN A 113 1.99 22.62 -6.56
CA ASN A 113 2.48 23.47 -5.48
C ASN A 113 1.50 23.45 -4.30
N VAL A 114 2.00 23.16 -3.10
CA VAL A 114 1.25 23.29 -1.84
C VAL A 114 1.88 24.42 -1.02
N VAL A 115 1.09 25.41 -0.66
CA VAL A 115 1.54 26.51 0.20
C VAL A 115 1.21 26.17 1.64
N ILE A 116 2.22 26.17 2.51
CA ILE A 116 2.08 25.90 3.94
C ILE A 116 2.55 27.15 4.70
N ASP A 117 1.61 27.77 5.43
CA ASP A 117 1.93 28.86 6.35
C ASP A 117 2.11 28.31 7.76
N MET A 118 3.31 28.38 8.27
CA MET A 118 3.66 27.93 9.61
C MET A 118 4.57 28.94 10.30
N SER A 119 4.62 28.89 11.63
CA SER A 119 5.51 29.76 12.42
C SER A 119 5.27 31.26 12.24
N SER A 120 4.00 31.69 12.32
CA SER A 120 3.60 33.12 12.27
C SER A 120 3.32 33.69 13.68
N PRO A 121 4.30 33.79 14.60
CA PRO A 121 4.08 34.34 15.91
C PRO A 121 3.92 35.86 15.84
N ASN A 122 3.06 36.41 16.70
CA ASN A 122 2.90 37.85 16.83
C ASN A 122 4.15 38.45 17.51
N ILE A 123 4.81 39.40 16.86
CA ILE A 123 6.05 40.04 17.36
C ILE A 123 5.86 40.72 18.71
N ALA A 124 4.64 41.13 19.04
CA ALA A 124 4.31 41.85 20.28
C ALA A 124 3.97 40.92 21.46
N LYS A 125 4.01 39.62 21.28
CA LYS A 125 3.64 38.63 22.31
C LYS A 125 4.74 37.58 22.49
N PRO A 126 4.93 37.09 23.74
CA PRO A 126 5.89 36.01 23.98
C PRO A 126 5.48 34.75 23.23
N PHE A 127 6.47 34.03 22.70
CA PHE A 127 6.28 32.75 22.06
C PHE A 127 5.69 31.73 23.05
N SER A 128 4.61 31.07 22.67
CA SER A 128 3.91 30.13 23.54
C SER A 128 3.99 28.70 22.99
N ILE A 129 3.62 27.72 23.82
CA ILE A 129 3.49 26.30 23.41
C ILE A 129 2.54 26.13 22.23
N GLY A 130 1.50 26.98 22.11
CA GLY A 130 0.60 26.97 20.97
C GLY A 130 1.31 27.31 19.66
N HIS A 131 2.21 28.28 19.66
CA HIS A 131 3.02 28.65 18.49
C HIS A 131 4.00 27.51 18.13
N LEU A 132 4.67 26.94 19.13
CA LEU A 132 5.55 25.78 18.90
C LEU A 132 4.81 24.61 18.27
N ARG A 133 3.60 24.30 18.77
CA ARG A 133 2.78 23.22 18.22
C ARG A 133 2.44 23.43 16.75
N SER A 134 1.99 24.64 16.38
CA SER A 134 1.65 24.92 14.98
C SER A 134 2.88 24.86 14.07
N THR A 135 4.04 25.31 14.53
CA THR A 135 5.30 25.25 13.81
C THR A 135 5.70 23.78 13.56
N VAL A 136 5.71 22.94 14.59
CA VAL A 136 6.09 21.53 14.48
C VAL A 136 5.12 20.76 13.56
N ILE A 137 3.83 21.04 13.65
CA ILE A 137 2.83 20.41 12.76
C ILE A 137 3.06 20.84 11.31
N GLY A 138 3.27 22.14 11.07
CA GLY A 138 3.53 22.66 9.73
C GLY A 138 4.81 22.10 9.11
N ASP A 139 5.87 22.01 9.88
CA ASP A 139 7.15 21.41 9.48
C ASP A 139 6.98 19.91 9.11
N SER A 140 6.28 19.15 9.94
CA SER A 140 5.99 17.74 9.66
C SER A 140 5.15 17.55 8.40
N LEU A 141 4.18 18.43 8.17
CA LEU A 141 3.37 18.41 6.94
C LEU A 141 4.22 18.75 5.71
N SER A 142 5.10 19.75 5.81
CA SER A 142 6.02 20.14 4.74
C SER A 142 6.90 18.96 4.31
N HIS A 143 7.50 18.26 5.26
CA HIS A 143 8.29 17.07 4.98
C HIS A 143 7.46 15.95 4.33
N THR A 144 6.26 15.67 4.86
CA THR A 144 5.36 14.65 4.29
C THR A 144 4.96 14.99 2.85
N VAL A 145 4.64 16.26 2.58
CA VAL A 145 4.28 16.74 1.25
C VAL A 145 5.44 16.56 0.26
N SER A 146 6.67 16.79 0.70
CA SER A 146 7.87 16.63 -0.14
C SER A 146 8.03 15.21 -0.67
N TYR A 147 7.72 14.17 0.10
CA TYR A 147 7.76 12.77 -0.33
C TYR A 147 6.72 12.41 -1.40
N THR A 148 5.69 13.23 -1.59
CA THR A 148 4.68 13.03 -2.64
C THR A 148 5.02 13.72 -3.96
N HIS A 149 6.23 14.31 -4.07
CA HIS A 149 6.65 15.22 -5.15
C HIS A 149 5.75 16.45 -5.37
N LEU A 150 5.04 16.84 -4.32
CA LEU A 150 4.46 18.18 -4.22
C LEU A 150 5.54 19.17 -3.79
N ARG A 151 5.54 20.37 -4.34
CA ARG A 151 6.43 21.44 -3.86
C ARG A 151 5.78 22.11 -2.67
N ALA A 152 6.34 21.93 -1.48
CA ALA A 152 5.97 22.71 -0.32
C ALA A 152 6.66 24.08 -0.41
N HIS A 153 5.85 25.16 -0.40
CA HIS A 153 6.34 26.51 -0.24
C HIS A 153 6.08 26.98 1.19
N GLU A 154 7.15 27.12 1.94
CA GLU A 154 7.12 27.70 3.26
C GLU A 154 7.07 29.22 3.14
N THR A 155 6.06 29.84 3.70
CA THR A 155 6.01 31.29 3.85
C THR A 155 6.58 31.65 5.22
N SER A 156 7.89 31.81 5.32
CA SER A 156 8.49 32.49 6.45
C SER A 156 8.46 33.98 6.18
N LEU A 157 7.71 34.71 6.97
CA LEU A 157 7.83 36.16 7.01
C LEU A 157 9.19 36.52 7.64
N HIS A 158 10.07 37.06 6.84
CA HIS A 158 11.27 37.75 7.30
C HIS A 158 10.92 39.14 7.82
#